data_d300b3d15208da84ff6069d419b9c159
#
_entry.id   d300b3d15208da84ff6069d419b9c159
#
_cell.length_a   1.000
_cell.length_b   1.000
_cell.length_c   1.000
_cell.angle_alpha   90.00
_cell.angle_beta   90.00
_cell.angle_gamma   90.00
#
_symmetry.space_group_name_H-M   'P 1'
#
loop_
_entity.id
_entity.type
_entity.pdbx_description
1 polymer ?
#
loop_
_entity_poly.entity_id
_entity_poly.type
_entity_poly.pdbx_seq_one_letter_code
_entity_poly.pdbx_strand_id
1 'polypeptide(L)'
;QPLLAAGFVGSHLLVSDLFESRDDGFPVLSENDESTVTPGLFLCGPAVRHDNHIFCFIYKYRQRFAVVAKSIATSLGLPAEELEIYRKWGMYLDDLSCCGEECASC
;
A
#
# COMPACT_ATOMS: atom_id res chain seq x y z
N GLN A 1 -27.07 11.13 -24.44
CA GLN A 1 -27.02 10.77 -23.03
C GLN A 1 -25.79 11.34 -22.36
N PRO A 2 -25.93 11.85 -21.13
CA PRO A 2 -24.76 12.32 -20.41
C PRO A 2 -23.84 11.17 -20.02
N LEU A 3 -22.55 11.43 -20.06
CA LEU A 3 -21.54 10.52 -19.54
C LEU A 3 -21.23 10.93 -18.10
N LEU A 4 -21.27 9.99 -17.21
CA LEU A 4 -21.00 10.22 -15.78
C LEU A 4 -19.59 9.73 -15.46
N ALA A 5 -18.73 10.66 -15.04
CA ALA A 5 -17.38 10.34 -14.57
C ALA A 5 -17.36 10.44 -13.03
N ALA A 6 -18.01 9.48 -12.38
CA ALA A 6 -18.26 9.51 -10.94
C ALA A 6 -17.14 8.86 -10.10
N GLY A 7 -16.02 8.50 -10.72
CA GLY A 7 -14.90 7.87 -10.04
C GLY A 7 -14.95 6.35 -10.10
N PHE A 8 -14.09 5.71 -9.32
CA PHE A 8 -13.92 4.26 -9.32
C PHE A 8 -14.15 3.68 -7.92
N VAL A 9 -14.67 2.46 -7.90
CA VAL A 9 -14.64 1.62 -6.71
C VAL A 9 -13.35 0.80 -6.76
N GLY A 10 -12.62 0.76 -5.67
CA GLY A 10 -11.35 0.03 -5.63
C GLY A 10 -11.51 -1.46 -5.88
N SER A 11 -10.59 -2.03 -6.66
CA SER A 11 -10.63 -3.47 -6.99
C SER A 11 -10.46 -4.36 -5.75
N HIS A 12 -9.93 -3.84 -4.64
CA HIS A 12 -9.81 -4.57 -3.38
C HIS A 12 -11.16 -5.09 -2.87
N LEU A 13 -12.26 -4.46 -3.28
CA LEU A 13 -13.60 -4.89 -2.89
C LEU A 13 -13.96 -6.27 -3.47
N LEU A 14 -13.30 -6.70 -4.54
CA LEU A 14 -13.51 -8.03 -5.11
C LEU A 14 -13.02 -9.15 -4.18
N VAL A 15 -12.11 -8.84 -3.29
CA VAL A 15 -11.51 -9.78 -2.33
C VAL A 15 -11.59 -9.24 -0.90
N SER A 16 -12.64 -8.47 -0.62
CA SER A 16 -12.79 -7.78 0.67
C SER A 16 -12.86 -8.72 1.87
N ASP A 17 -13.31 -9.94 1.67
CA ASP A 17 -13.37 -10.97 2.70
C ASP A 17 -11.98 -11.48 3.14
N LEU A 18 -10.95 -11.19 2.35
CA LEU A 18 -9.57 -11.56 2.66
C LEU A 18 -8.83 -10.50 3.46
N PHE A 19 -9.51 -9.40 3.78
CA PHE A 19 -8.96 -8.30 4.57
C PHE A 19 -9.92 -7.90 5.67
N GLU A 20 -9.36 -7.41 6.77
CA GLU A 20 -10.15 -6.68 7.75
C GLU A 20 -10.42 -5.28 7.21
N SER A 21 -11.63 -4.76 7.40
CA SER A 21 -12.03 -3.45 6.86
C SER A 21 -11.87 -2.35 7.89
N ARG A 22 -11.32 -1.21 7.45
CA ARG A 22 -11.29 0.03 8.21
C ARG A 22 -12.66 0.69 8.19
N ASP A 23 -12.86 1.70 9.06
CA ASP A 23 -14.10 2.47 9.10
C ASP A 23 -14.38 3.19 7.78
N ASP A 24 -13.34 3.55 7.03
CA ASP A 24 -13.48 4.21 5.73
C ASP A 24 -13.69 3.23 4.56
N GLY A 25 -13.78 1.94 4.84
CA GLY A 25 -14.00 0.90 3.82
C GLY A 25 -12.75 0.37 3.14
N PHE A 26 -11.57 0.90 3.46
CA PHE A 26 -10.31 0.39 2.94
C PHE A 26 -9.78 -0.76 3.81
N PRO A 27 -8.91 -1.62 3.26
CA PRO A 27 -8.35 -2.72 4.04
C PRO A 27 -7.46 -2.24 5.19
N VAL A 28 -7.53 -2.94 6.32
CA VAL A 28 -6.54 -2.81 7.39
C VAL A 28 -5.29 -3.58 6.98
N LEU A 29 -4.15 -2.93 7.01
CA LEU A 29 -2.87 -3.52 6.59
C LEU A 29 -1.86 -3.42 7.72
N SER A 30 -0.95 -4.40 7.78
CA SER A 30 0.23 -4.29 8.62
C SER A 30 1.15 -3.18 8.09
N GLU A 31 2.18 -2.85 8.83
CA GLU A 31 3.17 -1.85 8.40
C GLU A 31 3.88 -2.22 7.09
N ASN A 32 3.80 -3.48 6.67
CA ASN A 32 4.38 -3.99 5.42
C ASN A 32 3.33 -4.18 4.32
N ASP A 33 2.13 -3.63 4.49
CA ASP A 33 1.01 -3.71 3.55
C ASP A 33 0.45 -5.11 3.38
N GLU A 34 0.62 -5.95 4.39
CA GLU A 34 0.08 -7.30 4.43
C GLU A 34 -1.30 -7.32 5.09
N SER A 35 -2.18 -8.19 4.60
CA SER A 35 -3.48 -8.43 5.24
C SER A 35 -3.29 -8.90 6.69
N THR A 36 -4.12 -8.37 7.59
CA THR A 36 -4.11 -8.77 9.00
C THR A 36 -4.81 -10.10 9.26
N VAL A 37 -5.60 -10.59 8.30
CA VAL A 37 -6.37 -11.84 8.45
C VAL A 37 -5.93 -12.93 7.50
N THR A 38 -5.20 -12.59 6.43
CA THR A 38 -4.74 -13.55 5.43
C THR A 38 -3.22 -13.45 5.28
N PRO A 39 -2.45 -14.28 6.00
CA PRO A 39 -0.98 -14.23 5.91
C PRO A 39 -0.50 -14.49 4.48
N GLY A 40 0.49 -13.72 4.04
CA GLY A 40 1.07 -13.84 2.71
C GLY A 40 0.33 -13.07 1.62
N LEU A 41 -0.76 -12.39 1.96
CA LEU A 41 -1.51 -11.56 1.02
C LEU A 41 -1.17 -10.10 1.26
N PHE A 42 -0.70 -9.41 0.22
CA PHE A 42 -0.30 -8.01 0.28
C PHE A 42 -1.16 -7.16 -0.65
N LEU A 43 -1.33 -5.91 -0.29
CA LEU A 43 -2.01 -4.94 -1.14
C LEU A 43 -1.01 -3.93 -1.68
N CYS A 44 -1.04 -3.71 -2.99
CA CYS A 44 -0.27 -2.67 -3.66
C CYS A 44 -1.23 -1.77 -4.43
N GLY A 45 -0.87 -0.51 -4.58
CA GLY A 45 -1.63 0.41 -5.40
C GLY A 45 -2.36 1.49 -4.62
N PRO A 46 -3.33 2.15 -5.26
CA PRO A 46 -3.95 3.36 -4.70
C PRO A 46 -4.89 3.12 -3.52
N ALA A 47 -5.24 1.87 -3.22
CA ALA A 47 -6.11 1.54 -2.09
C ALA A 47 -5.34 1.34 -0.77
N VAL A 48 -4.02 1.43 -0.79
CA VAL A 48 -3.21 1.34 0.44
C VAL A 48 -3.48 2.54 1.32
N ARG A 49 -3.73 2.28 2.60
CA ARG A 49 -3.98 3.32 3.63
C ARG A 49 -3.28 2.94 4.92
N HIS A 50 -2.65 3.92 5.55
CA HIS A 50 -2.06 3.79 6.88
C HIS A 50 -2.44 5.03 7.69
N ASP A 51 -3.31 4.86 8.67
CA ASP A 51 -3.87 5.96 9.43
C ASP A 51 -4.45 7.02 8.48
N ASN A 52 -3.88 8.22 8.44
CA ASN A 52 -4.29 9.28 7.53
C ASN A 52 -3.46 9.35 6.25
N HIS A 53 -2.52 8.42 6.07
CA HIS A 53 -1.67 8.39 4.88
C HIS A 53 -2.42 7.80 3.69
N ILE A 54 -2.48 8.56 2.60
CA ILE A 54 -3.18 8.20 1.38
C ILE A 54 -2.17 8.05 0.24
N PHE A 55 -2.19 6.90 -0.40
CA PHE A 55 -1.25 6.56 -1.48
C PHE A 55 -1.98 6.46 -2.83
N CYS A 56 -2.76 7.48 -3.16
CA CYS A 56 -3.70 7.42 -4.30
C CYS A 56 -3.05 7.60 -5.69
N PHE A 57 -1.86 8.19 -5.77
CA PHE A 57 -1.16 8.39 -7.03
C PHE A 57 0.02 7.43 -7.15
N ILE A 58 0.39 7.11 -8.39
CA ILE A 58 1.46 6.17 -8.65
C ILE A 58 2.79 6.60 -7.99
N TYR A 59 3.10 7.88 -7.99
CA TYR A 59 4.34 8.35 -7.37
C TYR A 59 4.32 8.21 -5.84
N LYS A 60 3.13 8.06 -5.25
CA LYS A 60 2.97 7.77 -3.83
C LYS A 60 3.03 6.26 -3.56
N TYR A 61 2.14 5.47 -4.19
CA TYR A 61 2.06 4.06 -3.84
C TYR A 61 3.24 3.23 -4.34
N ARG A 62 3.96 3.68 -5.37
CA ARG A 62 5.18 2.99 -5.82
C ARG A 62 6.26 2.94 -4.72
N GLN A 63 6.21 3.88 -3.77
CA GLN A 63 7.15 3.90 -2.66
C GLN A 63 6.97 2.71 -1.71
N ARG A 64 5.84 2.02 -1.80
CA ARG A 64 5.55 0.85 -0.96
C ARG A 64 5.95 -0.47 -1.61
N PHE A 65 6.24 -0.49 -2.88
CA PHE A 65 6.59 -1.74 -3.58
C PHE A 65 7.83 -2.41 -3.00
N ALA A 66 8.86 -1.64 -2.69
CA ALA A 66 10.07 -2.19 -2.10
C ALA A 66 9.83 -2.74 -0.69
N VAL A 67 8.93 -2.12 0.07
CA VAL A 67 8.55 -2.60 1.41
C VAL A 67 7.90 -3.99 1.30
N VAL A 68 6.95 -4.14 0.39
CA VAL A 68 6.27 -5.42 0.14
C VAL A 68 7.28 -6.46 -0.35
N ALA A 69 8.14 -6.11 -1.30
CA ALA A 69 9.14 -7.02 -1.85
C ALA A 69 10.11 -7.50 -0.76
N LYS A 70 10.54 -6.60 0.12
CA LYS A 70 11.41 -6.96 1.24
C LYS A 70 10.73 -7.92 2.21
N SER A 71 9.46 -7.66 2.52
CA SER A 71 8.70 -8.52 3.42
C SER A 71 8.56 -9.93 2.86
N ILE A 72 8.24 -10.03 1.57
CA ILE A 72 8.12 -11.33 0.88
C ILE A 72 9.47 -12.05 0.87
N ALA A 73 10.55 -11.35 0.48
CA ALA A 73 11.88 -11.93 0.43
C ALA A 73 12.31 -12.44 1.81
N THR A 74 12.08 -11.65 2.85
CA THR A 74 12.41 -12.02 4.22
C THR A 74 11.65 -13.28 4.66
N SER A 75 10.36 -13.37 4.31
CA SER A 75 9.54 -14.54 4.67
C SER A 75 9.99 -15.81 3.95
N LEU A 76 10.64 -15.68 2.80
CA LEU A 76 11.17 -16.79 2.01
C LEU A 76 12.66 -17.08 2.32
N GLY A 77 13.27 -16.33 3.23
CA GLY A 77 14.68 -16.49 3.57
C GLY A 77 15.64 -15.99 2.49
N LEU A 78 15.17 -15.10 1.62
CA LEU A 78 15.98 -14.53 0.53
C LEU A 78 16.63 -13.21 0.94
N PRO A 79 17.81 -12.86 0.39
CA PRO A 79 18.43 -11.57 0.66
C PRO A 79 17.63 -10.44 0.02
N ALA A 80 17.58 -9.29 0.68
CA ALA A 80 16.81 -8.13 0.23
C ALA A 80 17.64 -6.83 0.20
N GLU A 81 18.96 -6.91 0.37
CA GLU A 81 19.84 -5.74 0.44
C GLU A 81 19.82 -4.92 -0.85
N GLU A 82 19.61 -5.56 -1.99
CA GLU A 82 19.56 -4.88 -3.28
C GLU A 82 18.39 -3.91 -3.39
N LEU A 83 17.35 -4.07 -2.57
CA LEU A 83 16.20 -3.17 -2.57
C LEU A 83 16.54 -1.79 -2.02
N GLU A 84 17.63 -1.64 -1.28
CA GLU A 84 18.04 -0.36 -0.71
C GLU A 84 18.36 0.70 -1.79
N ILE A 85 18.68 0.28 -3.02
CA ILE A 85 18.93 1.22 -4.11
C ILE A 85 17.71 2.08 -4.42
N TYR A 86 16.51 1.58 -4.16
CA TYR A 86 15.28 2.30 -4.43
C TYR A 86 15.10 3.53 -3.55
N ARG A 87 15.80 3.61 -2.41
CA ARG A 87 15.80 4.81 -1.57
C ARG A 87 16.37 6.02 -2.30
N LYS A 88 17.38 5.80 -3.14
CA LYS A 88 18.00 6.86 -3.93
C LYS A 88 17.04 7.48 -4.96
N TRP A 89 16.04 6.71 -5.36
CA TRP A 89 15.09 7.12 -6.38
C TRP A 89 13.74 7.56 -5.80
N GLY A 90 13.66 7.69 -4.46
CA GLY A 90 12.41 8.05 -3.79
C GLY A 90 11.33 6.98 -3.94
N MET A 91 11.72 5.71 -4.05
CA MET A 91 10.82 4.59 -4.28
C MET A 91 10.82 3.58 -3.13
N TYR A 92 11.20 4.03 -1.93
CA TYR A 92 11.26 3.14 -0.76
C TYR A 92 10.86 3.95 0.49
N LEU A 93 9.62 3.84 0.89
CA LEU A 93 9.09 4.49 2.07
C LEU A 93 8.64 3.43 3.07
N ASP A 94 9.46 3.13 4.04
CA ASP A 94 9.17 2.17 5.12
C ASP A 94 8.83 2.85 6.45
N ASP A 95 9.24 4.10 6.63
CA ASP A 95 8.94 4.87 7.84
C ASP A 95 7.68 5.70 7.63
N LEU A 96 6.55 5.18 8.11
CA LEU A 96 5.24 5.82 7.96
C LEU A 96 5.07 7.01 8.90
N SER A 97 5.98 7.21 9.86
CA SER A 97 5.91 8.34 10.78
C SER A 97 6.44 9.64 10.16
N CYS A 98 7.19 9.56 9.06
CA CYS A 98 7.84 10.72 8.45
C CYS A 98 6.98 11.44 7.42
N CYS A 99 5.76 10.99 7.16
CA CYS A 99 4.91 11.58 6.13
C CYS A 99 4.36 12.93 6.55
N GLY A 100 4.55 13.94 5.70
CA GLY A 100 3.97 15.25 5.88
C GLY A 100 2.55 15.33 5.31
N GLU A 101 2.06 16.56 5.12
CA GLU A 101 0.71 16.82 4.61
C GLU A 101 0.45 16.19 3.23
N GLU A 102 1.49 16.01 2.44
CA GLU A 102 1.38 15.42 1.11
C GLU A 102 0.84 13.99 1.13
N CYS A 103 1.05 13.28 2.22
CA CYS A 103 0.57 11.90 2.34
C CYS A 103 -0.89 11.83 2.79
N ALA A 104 -1.46 12.93 3.26
CA ALA A 104 -2.83 12.96 3.78
C ALA A 104 -3.86 13.42 2.76
N SER A 105 -3.43 13.76 1.55
CA SER A 105 -4.34 14.25 0.50
C SER A 105 -3.97 13.69 -0.86
N CYS A 106 -4.95 13.63 -1.72
CA CYS A 106 -4.78 13.27 -3.13
C CYS A 106 -4.73 14.50 -4.02
#